data_0574c467b5cf04789659213372e75c99
#
_entry.id   0574c467b5cf04789659213372e75c99
#
_cell.length_a   1.000
_cell.length_b   1.000
_cell.length_c   1.000
_cell.angle_alpha   90.00
_cell.angle_beta   90.00
_cell.angle_gamma   90.00
#
_symmetry.space_group_name_H-M   'P 1'
#
loop_
_entity.id
_entity.type
_entity.pdbx_description
1 polymer ?
#
loop_
_entity_poly.entity_id
_entity_poly.type
_entity_poly.pdbx_seq_one_letter_code
_entity_poly.pdbx_strand_id
1 'polypeptide(L)'
;MRFGAVAPKDAVGAIAVHTIRHGALVHKKGTPIGAAEAAALEAAGIDDIVVARLEAGDVSEDAAAAEIAAAIAGEGVHVDRAFTGRANLFARAPGVLVVDKDAVDRINRVDEAITVATLSAYKPVVPGEMIATVKIIPFAVAAAARDLAMAAAKEPLVSIAPYRVRKVGVVSTLLPGLSPKVIEKTLKITAERLAPANATIIAERRVPHERAALARALGEVLKQGAELLIVFGASAIADRRDVIPAALEAVGGRIQHFGMPVDPGNLLLIGTAQGHPVLGAPGCARSPKENGFDWVLMRLLAGLPVPRQDITGMGVGGLLMEIVTRPQPREEPVHPARNAAALVLAAGRSSRMGGPNKLLAEIGGRPLLRIVVEAALASRARPVIVVTGHQRERVEAALARLPIDFVHNPNFADGLGTSLKAGIAALPAEVDGAIVCLGDMPQVEAAMIDRLIGALDPDKGALIAVPTIEGQRGNPVVWSRRFFPDLMTVEGDIGARHLIGRYSEAVVEVPLAGTAALTDIDTPEALQAVKAELEGT
;
A
#
# COMPACT_ATOMS: atom_id res chain seq x y z
N MET A 1 2.29 -15.38 43.55
CA MET A 1 2.02 -16.66 42.83
C MET A 1 3.27 -17.54 42.90
N ARG A 2 3.17 -18.80 43.35
CA ARG A 2 4.27 -19.77 43.27
C ARG A 2 4.20 -20.56 41.97
N PHE A 3 5.32 -20.67 41.32
CA PHE A 3 5.47 -21.39 40.08
C PHE A 3 6.58 -22.43 40.22
N GLY A 4 6.31 -23.68 39.86
CA GLY A 4 7.32 -24.72 39.91
C GLY A 4 6.76 -26.13 39.81
N ALA A 5 7.69 -27.11 39.79
CA ALA A 5 7.35 -28.52 39.82
C ALA A 5 6.95 -28.95 41.24
N VAL A 6 5.86 -29.71 41.34
CA VAL A 6 5.39 -30.31 42.58
C VAL A 6 4.88 -31.73 42.33
N ALA A 7 4.89 -32.60 43.36
CA ALA A 7 4.26 -33.89 43.23
C ALA A 7 2.74 -33.74 43.01
N PRO A 8 2.06 -34.65 42.28
CA PRO A 8 0.62 -34.55 41.99
C PRO A 8 -0.24 -34.34 43.23
N LYS A 9 0.05 -35.02 44.35
CA LYS A 9 -0.66 -34.87 45.61
C LYS A 9 -0.60 -33.43 46.19
N ASP A 10 0.50 -32.73 45.93
CA ASP A 10 0.72 -31.36 46.40
C ASP A 10 0.19 -30.30 45.41
N ALA A 11 -0.30 -30.76 44.26
CA ALA A 11 -0.81 -29.87 43.18
C ALA A 11 -2.29 -29.48 43.37
N VAL A 12 -3.02 -30.09 44.30
CA VAL A 12 -4.45 -29.81 44.51
C VAL A 12 -4.68 -28.32 44.78
N GLY A 13 -5.59 -27.70 43.98
CA GLY A 13 -5.89 -26.26 44.01
C GLY A 13 -4.92 -25.38 43.24
N ALA A 14 -3.88 -25.95 42.62
CA ALA A 14 -3.00 -25.23 41.70
C ALA A 14 -3.49 -25.36 40.24
N ILE A 15 -2.96 -24.55 39.35
CA ILE A 15 -3.28 -24.50 37.92
C ILE A 15 -2.17 -25.23 37.14
N ALA A 16 -2.54 -26.14 36.23
CA ALA A 16 -1.58 -26.80 35.34
C ALA A 16 -0.95 -25.79 34.36
N VAL A 17 0.38 -25.66 34.38
CA VAL A 17 1.11 -24.74 33.51
C VAL A 17 1.23 -25.25 32.08
N HIS A 18 1.29 -26.57 31.95
CA HIS A 18 1.36 -27.27 30.65
C HIS A 18 0.21 -28.26 30.49
N THR A 19 -0.13 -28.58 29.26
CA THR A 19 -1.03 -29.71 29.01
C THR A 19 -0.29 -31.00 29.32
N ILE A 20 -0.79 -31.76 30.31
CA ILE A 20 -0.25 -33.06 30.72
C ILE A 20 -0.96 -34.12 29.90
N ARG A 21 -0.18 -35.00 29.23
CA ARG A 21 -0.68 -36.14 28.44
C ARG A 21 0.06 -37.41 28.86
N HIS A 22 -0.70 -38.39 29.34
CA HIS A 22 -0.15 -39.72 29.68
C HIS A 22 -1.18 -40.77 29.34
N GLY A 23 -0.98 -41.54 28.27
CA GLY A 23 -1.98 -42.49 27.77
C GLY A 23 -3.31 -41.81 27.45
N ALA A 24 -4.38 -42.26 28.06
CA ALA A 24 -5.73 -41.68 27.94
C ALA A 24 -5.95 -40.42 28.82
N LEU A 25 -5.06 -40.14 29.76
CA LEU A 25 -5.14 -38.99 30.64
C LEU A 25 -4.72 -37.74 29.92
N VAL A 26 -5.61 -36.74 29.86
CA VAL A 26 -5.33 -35.43 29.30
C VAL A 26 -5.83 -34.36 30.25
N HIS A 27 -4.91 -33.63 30.89
CA HIS A 27 -5.23 -32.45 31.69
C HIS A 27 -4.71 -31.20 30.99
N LYS A 28 -5.62 -30.26 30.67
CA LYS A 28 -5.29 -29.13 29.81
C LYS A 28 -4.55 -28.02 30.58
N LYS A 29 -3.61 -27.34 29.94
CA LYS A 29 -3.00 -26.09 30.40
C LYS A 29 -4.09 -25.11 30.88
N GLY A 30 -3.85 -24.43 32.00
CA GLY A 30 -4.73 -23.38 32.52
C GLY A 30 -5.93 -23.93 33.33
N THR A 31 -6.06 -25.25 33.48
CA THR A 31 -7.15 -25.83 34.29
C THR A 31 -6.68 -26.12 35.72
N PRO A 32 -7.56 -25.88 36.72
CA PRO A 32 -7.25 -26.24 38.12
C PRO A 32 -7.09 -27.75 38.26
N ILE A 33 -6.19 -28.17 39.11
CA ILE A 33 -5.98 -29.56 39.48
C ILE A 33 -6.80 -29.83 40.75
N GLY A 34 -7.85 -30.66 40.64
CA GLY A 34 -8.62 -31.13 41.77
C GLY A 34 -8.02 -32.39 42.39
N ALA A 35 -8.64 -32.89 43.48
CA ALA A 35 -8.17 -34.08 44.14
C ALA A 35 -8.24 -35.34 43.25
N ALA A 36 -9.27 -35.46 42.41
CA ALA A 36 -9.43 -36.59 41.49
C ALA A 36 -8.36 -36.58 40.39
N GLU A 37 -8.06 -35.41 39.84
CA GLU A 37 -7.01 -35.23 38.80
C GLU A 37 -5.63 -35.53 39.43
N ALA A 38 -5.35 -35.04 40.63
CA ALA A 38 -4.10 -35.31 41.32
C ALA A 38 -3.90 -36.83 41.57
N ALA A 39 -4.94 -37.54 42.05
CA ALA A 39 -4.90 -38.98 42.21
C ALA A 39 -4.71 -39.74 40.90
N ALA A 40 -5.35 -39.30 39.82
CA ALA A 40 -5.18 -39.89 38.48
C ALA A 40 -3.76 -39.71 37.94
N LEU A 41 -3.14 -38.55 38.15
CA LEU A 41 -1.76 -38.25 37.75
C LEU A 41 -0.76 -39.13 38.56
N GLU A 42 -0.99 -39.30 39.86
CA GLU A 42 -0.17 -40.15 40.71
C GLU A 42 -0.30 -41.63 40.30
N ALA A 43 -1.55 -42.12 40.07
CA ALA A 43 -1.79 -43.47 39.57
C ALA A 43 -1.18 -43.74 38.18
N ALA A 44 -1.01 -42.71 37.35
CA ALA A 44 -0.33 -42.77 36.07
C ALA A 44 1.20 -42.79 36.17
N GLY A 45 1.77 -42.75 37.40
CA GLY A 45 3.20 -42.76 37.63
C GLY A 45 3.93 -41.48 37.28
N ILE A 46 3.24 -40.35 37.34
CA ILE A 46 3.84 -39.04 37.12
C ILE A 46 4.43 -38.55 38.44
N ASP A 47 5.75 -38.35 38.45
CA ASP A 47 6.48 -37.98 39.68
C ASP A 47 6.30 -36.50 40.02
N ASP A 48 6.34 -35.62 39.05
CA ASP A 48 6.13 -34.18 39.20
C ASP A 48 5.38 -33.55 38.06
N ILE A 49 4.78 -32.41 38.31
CA ILE A 49 4.07 -31.56 37.34
C ILE A 49 4.34 -30.08 37.64
N VAL A 50 4.51 -29.28 36.59
CA VAL A 50 4.70 -27.83 36.75
C VAL A 50 3.35 -27.17 36.93
N VAL A 51 3.20 -26.46 38.04
CA VAL A 51 1.96 -25.78 38.42
C VAL A 51 2.20 -24.32 38.78
N ALA A 52 1.13 -23.54 38.67
CA ALA A 52 1.01 -22.19 39.22
C ALA A 52 0.00 -22.22 40.38
N ARG A 53 0.41 -21.80 41.56
CA ARG A 53 -0.45 -21.68 42.74
C ARG A 53 -0.62 -20.22 43.11
N LEU A 54 -1.85 -19.74 43.10
CA LEU A 54 -2.18 -18.41 43.57
C LEU A 54 -1.98 -18.33 45.10
N GLU A 55 -1.44 -17.21 45.55
CA GLU A 55 -1.23 -16.88 46.96
C GLU A 55 -2.24 -15.82 47.41
N ALA A 56 -2.33 -15.62 48.73
CA ALA A 56 -3.16 -14.57 49.27
C ALA A 56 -2.69 -13.19 48.73
N GLY A 57 -3.60 -12.45 48.07
CA GLY A 57 -3.27 -11.18 47.42
C GLY A 57 -2.94 -11.28 45.94
N ASP A 58 -3.01 -12.47 45.33
CA ASP A 58 -2.96 -12.62 43.87
C ASP A 58 -4.35 -12.46 43.26
N VAL A 59 -4.38 -11.86 42.06
CA VAL A 59 -5.57 -11.74 41.22
C VAL A 59 -5.35 -12.60 39.99
N SER A 60 -6.34 -13.43 39.62
CA SER A 60 -6.25 -14.31 38.45
C SER A 60 -6.07 -13.52 37.15
N GLU A 61 -5.45 -14.15 36.16
CA GLU A 61 -5.16 -13.51 34.84
C GLU A 61 -6.43 -12.93 34.21
N ASP A 62 -7.55 -13.64 34.22
CA ASP A 62 -8.81 -13.19 33.60
C ASP A 62 -9.43 -12.02 34.38
N ALA A 63 -9.42 -12.07 35.72
CA ALA A 63 -9.94 -10.98 36.53
C ALA A 63 -9.12 -9.69 36.36
N ALA A 64 -7.80 -9.78 36.42
CA ALA A 64 -6.92 -8.63 36.26
C ALA A 64 -7.02 -8.04 34.81
N ALA A 65 -7.10 -8.91 33.81
CA ALA A 65 -7.28 -8.43 32.40
C ALA A 65 -8.61 -7.70 32.23
N ALA A 66 -9.72 -8.25 32.80
CA ALA A 66 -11.04 -7.64 32.72
C ALA A 66 -11.09 -6.27 33.42
N GLU A 67 -10.55 -6.20 34.65
CA GLU A 67 -10.55 -4.96 35.44
C GLU A 67 -9.72 -3.85 34.82
N ILE A 68 -8.50 -4.16 34.31
CA ILE A 68 -7.66 -3.19 33.62
C ILE A 68 -8.33 -2.77 32.30
N ALA A 69 -8.88 -3.73 31.53
CA ALA A 69 -9.56 -3.40 30.26
C ALA A 69 -10.78 -2.48 30.49
N ALA A 70 -11.56 -2.75 31.53
CA ALA A 70 -12.68 -1.89 31.90
C ALA A 70 -12.23 -0.49 32.34
N ALA A 71 -11.11 -0.38 33.07
CA ALA A 71 -10.58 0.90 33.53
C ALA A 71 -10.06 1.79 32.38
N ILE A 72 -9.48 1.18 31.33
CA ILE A 72 -8.94 1.93 30.17
C ILE A 72 -9.99 2.24 29.11
N ALA A 73 -11.14 1.54 29.09
CA ALA A 73 -12.17 1.69 28.06
C ALA A 73 -13.01 2.95 28.29
N GLY A 74 -13.10 3.79 27.26
CA GLY A 74 -13.89 5.01 27.23
C GLY A 74 -15.10 4.95 26.31
N GLU A 75 -15.56 6.12 25.91
CA GLU A 75 -16.73 6.26 25.04
C GLU A 75 -16.52 5.55 23.71
N GLY A 76 -17.55 4.85 23.24
CA GLY A 76 -17.53 4.15 21.96
C GLY A 76 -16.74 2.83 21.95
N VAL A 77 -16.27 2.35 23.12
CA VAL A 77 -15.51 1.11 23.26
C VAL A 77 -16.38 0.00 23.85
N HIS A 78 -16.21 -1.22 23.34
CA HIS A 78 -16.76 -2.46 23.89
C HIS A 78 -15.60 -3.32 24.40
N VAL A 79 -15.74 -3.82 25.62
CA VAL A 79 -14.78 -4.77 26.22
C VAL A 79 -15.38 -6.15 26.16
N ASP A 80 -14.69 -7.09 25.54
CA ASP A 80 -15.07 -8.50 25.52
C ASP A 80 -14.77 -9.17 26.86
N ARG A 81 -15.43 -10.30 27.09
CA ARG A 81 -15.15 -11.16 28.24
C ARG A 81 -13.70 -11.61 28.23
N ALA A 82 -13.01 -11.43 29.33
CA ALA A 82 -11.65 -11.92 29.48
C ALA A 82 -11.60 -13.45 29.41
N PHE A 83 -10.59 -13.95 28.72
CA PHE A 83 -10.34 -15.38 28.58
C PHE A 83 -8.84 -15.65 28.39
N THR A 84 -8.30 -16.61 29.11
CA THR A 84 -6.85 -16.96 29.12
C THR A 84 -5.95 -15.74 29.33
N GLY A 85 -6.30 -14.91 30.31
CA GLY A 85 -5.57 -13.70 30.68
C GLY A 85 -5.63 -12.57 29.65
N ARG A 86 -6.58 -12.58 28.72
CA ARG A 86 -6.72 -11.56 27.68
C ARG A 86 -8.11 -10.96 27.67
N ALA A 87 -8.19 -9.64 27.63
CA ALA A 87 -9.41 -8.89 27.36
C ALA A 87 -9.18 -7.99 26.13
N ASN A 88 -10.03 -8.13 25.12
CA ASN A 88 -9.96 -7.34 23.90
C ASN A 88 -10.98 -6.20 23.94
N LEU A 89 -10.60 -5.08 23.35
CA LEU A 89 -11.41 -3.88 23.22
C LEU A 89 -11.73 -3.64 21.75
N PHE A 90 -13.01 -3.36 21.44
CA PHE A 90 -13.53 -3.18 20.10
C PHE A 90 -14.24 -1.84 19.94
N ALA A 91 -14.17 -1.25 18.74
CA ALA A 91 -14.93 -0.07 18.41
C ALA A 91 -16.42 -0.41 18.26
N ARG A 92 -17.32 0.40 18.86
CA ARG A 92 -18.78 0.26 18.73
C ARG A 92 -19.36 1.05 17.55
N ALA A 93 -18.65 2.08 17.11
CA ALA A 93 -19.11 2.99 16.06
C ALA A 93 -17.94 3.39 15.15
N PRO A 94 -18.23 3.85 13.92
CA PRO A 94 -17.20 4.42 13.06
C PRO A 94 -16.72 5.76 13.65
N GLY A 95 -15.41 5.97 13.62
CA GLY A 95 -14.81 7.19 14.15
C GLY A 95 -13.30 7.17 14.12
N VAL A 96 -12.70 7.98 14.95
CA VAL A 96 -11.26 8.10 15.11
C VAL A 96 -10.86 7.61 16.50
N LEU A 97 -9.90 6.71 16.55
CA LEU A 97 -9.38 6.16 17.81
C LEU A 97 -8.56 7.23 18.56
N VAL A 98 -8.96 7.55 19.77
CA VAL A 98 -8.23 8.44 20.68
C VAL A 98 -7.54 7.59 21.74
N VAL A 99 -6.23 7.76 21.87
CA VAL A 99 -5.40 7.01 22.85
C VAL A 99 -4.52 7.99 23.60
N ASP A 100 -4.53 7.90 24.94
CA ASP A 100 -3.50 8.52 25.79
C ASP A 100 -2.26 7.61 25.82
N LYS A 101 -1.32 7.88 24.90
CA LYS A 101 -0.09 7.10 24.75
C LYS A 101 0.71 7.06 26.05
N ASP A 102 0.86 8.20 26.72
CA ASP A 102 1.69 8.29 27.92
C ASP A 102 1.10 7.47 29.08
N ALA A 103 -0.23 7.42 29.17
CA ALA A 103 -0.90 6.59 30.15
C ALA A 103 -0.78 5.09 29.84
N VAL A 104 -0.89 4.70 28.57
CA VAL A 104 -0.62 3.30 28.14
C VAL A 104 0.82 2.91 28.47
N ASP A 105 1.78 3.77 28.19
CA ASP A 105 3.19 3.55 28.52
C ASP A 105 3.41 3.45 30.04
N ARG A 106 2.69 4.23 30.86
CA ARG A 106 2.75 4.12 32.33
C ARG A 106 2.24 2.78 32.81
N ILE A 107 1.11 2.28 32.30
CA ILE A 107 0.59 0.96 32.65
C ILE A 107 1.62 -0.13 32.33
N ASN A 108 2.18 -0.12 31.13
CA ASN A 108 3.15 -1.12 30.67
C ASN A 108 4.47 -1.09 31.48
N ARG A 109 4.74 -0.03 32.23
CA ARG A 109 5.91 0.08 33.11
C ARG A 109 5.65 -0.39 34.55
N VAL A 110 4.40 -0.71 34.91
CA VAL A 110 4.06 -1.12 36.26
C VAL A 110 4.67 -2.48 36.61
N ASP A 111 4.45 -3.47 35.76
CA ASP A 111 4.93 -4.83 35.93
C ASP A 111 5.00 -5.53 34.57
N GLU A 112 6.03 -6.36 34.36
CA GLU A 112 6.22 -7.12 33.11
C GLU A 112 5.10 -8.14 32.84
N ALA A 113 4.35 -8.52 33.88
CA ALA A 113 3.20 -9.40 33.80
C ALA A 113 1.96 -8.72 33.16
N ILE A 114 1.91 -7.41 33.10
CA ILE A 114 0.78 -6.60 32.59
C ILE A 114 1.14 -5.93 31.29
N THR A 115 0.40 -6.22 30.24
CA THR A 115 0.63 -5.59 28.93
C THR A 115 -0.66 -5.02 28.35
N VAL A 116 -0.57 -3.81 27.82
CA VAL A 116 -1.62 -3.12 27.06
C VAL A 116 -1.06 -2.73 25.69
N ALA A 117 -1.71 -3.20 24.63
CA ALA A 117 -1.38 -2.83 23.25
C ALA A 117 -2.60 -2.20 22.57
N THR A 118 -2.37 -1.18 21.75
CA THR A 118 -3.44 -0.47 21.02
C THR A 118 -3.06 -0.32 19.55
N LEU A 119 -4.05 -0.05 18.70
CA LEU A 119 -3.78 0.54 17.38
C LEU A 119 -3.18 1.95 17.57
N SER A 120 -2.58 2.48 16.50
CA SER A 120 -2.03 3.84 16.52
C SER A 120 -3.09 4.87 16.87
N ALA A 121 -2.72 5.87 17.68
CA ALA A 121 -3.61 6.99 17.96
C ALA A 121 -4.06 7.69 16.68
N TYR A 122 -5.30 8.17 16.68
CA TYR A 122 -5.97 8.84 15.57
C TYR A 122 -6.21 7.99 14.32
N LYS A 123 -6.06 6.66 14.41
CA LYS A 123 -6.45 5.76 13.32
C LYS A 123 -7.97 5.78 13.14
N PRO A 124 -8.49 5.91 11.89
CA PRO A 124 -9.89 5.65 11.58
C PRO A 124 -10.24 4.20 11.88
N VAL A 125 -11.39 3.96 12.50
CA VAL A 125 -11.85 2.62 12.88
C VAL A 125 -13.30 2.40 12.47
N VAL A 126 -13.65 1.14 12.27
CA VAL A 126 -15.01 0.70 11.93
C VAL A 126 -15.62 -0.13 13.07
N PRO A 127 -16.97 -0.23 13.16
CA PRO A 127 -17.62 -1.04 14.17
C PRO A 127 -17.12 -2.50 14.14
N GLY A 128 -16.81 -3.07 15.32
CA GLY A 128 -16.29 -4.42 15.46
C GLY A 128 -14.77 -4.57 15.20
N GLU A 129 -14.07 -3.50 14.85
CA GLU A 129 -12.60 -3.53 14.75
C GLU A 129 -11.97 -3.61 16.15
N MET A 130 -11.02 -4.53 16.33
CA MET A 130 -10.25 -4.63 17.58
C MET A 130 -9.26 -3.48 17.66
N ILE A 131 -9.38 -2.65 18.70
CA ILE A 131 -8.63 -1.40 18.86
C ILE A 131 -7.55 -1.47 19.93
N ALA A 132 -7.73 -2.36 20.91
CA ALA A 132 -6.77 -2.57 21.98
C ALA A 132 -6.92 -3.98 22.57
N THR A 133 -5.91 -4.42 23.31
CA THR A 133 -5.94 -5.66 24.07
C THR A 133 -5.14 -5.50 25.36
N VAL A 134 -5.68 -6.02 26.45
CA VAL A 134 -4.97 -6.21 27.72
C VAL A 134 -4.59 -7.67 27.83
N LYS A 135 -3.34 -7.98 28.15
CA LYS A 135 -2.88 -9.36 28.37
C LYS A 135 -2.08 -9.44 29.67
N ILE A 136 -2.51 -10.34 30.52
CA ILE A 136 -1.75 -10.77 31.69
C ILE A 136 -0.93 -12.00 31.27
N ILE A 137 0.38 -11.91 31.43
CA ILE A 137 1.31 -12.94 30.93
C ILE A 137 1.28 -14.22 31.77
N PRO A 138 1.40 -14.16 33.14
CA PRO A 138 1.27 -15.32 34.01
C PRO A 138 -0.20 -15.65 34.34
N PHE A 139 -0.46 -16.71 35.10
CA PHE A 139 -1.81 -17.10 35.50
C PHE A 139 -2.43 -16.21 36.60
N ALA A 140 -1.63 -15.35 37.21
CA ALA A 140 -2.07 -14.36 38.19
C ALA A 140 -1.03 -13.24 38.31
N VAL A 141 -1.48 -12.09 38.83
CA VAL A 141 -0.61 -10.95 39.20
C VAL A 141 -0.91 -10.54 40.62
N ALA A 142 0.06 -9.91 41.29
CA ALA A 142 -0.17 -9.34 42.60
C ALA A 142 -1.27 -8.25 42.54
N ALA A 143 -2.20 -8.22 43.50
CA ALA A 143 -3.24 -7.19 43.56
C ALA A 143 -2.64 -5.77 43.55
N ALA A 144 -1.51 -5.58 44.23
CA ALA A 144 -0.80 -4.28 44.23
C ALA A 144 -0.37 -3.84 42.83
N ALA A 145 0.11 -4.75 41.97
CA ALA A 145 0.49 -4.43 40.58
C ALA A 145 -0.75 -4.08 39.75
N ARG A 146 -1.85 -4.87 39.87
CA ARG A 146 -3.14 -4.57 39.25
C ARG A 146 -3.65 -3.20 39.68
N ASP A 147 -3.62 -2.87 40.96
CA ASP A 147 -4.09 -1.59 41.50
C ASP A 147 -3.27 -0.41 41.01
N LEU A 148 -1.94 -0.55 40.87
CA LEU A 148 -1.07 0.45 40.30
C LEU A 148 -1.37 0.65 38.79
N ALA A 149 -1.63 -0.42 38.06
CA ALA A 149 -2.00 -0.32 36.63
C ALA A 149 -3.36 0.41 36.49
N MET A 150 -4.34 0.11 37.30
CA MET A 150 -5.62 0.81 37.34
C MET A 150 -5.47 2.27 37.77
N ALA A 151 -4.61 2.57 38.75
CA ALA A 151 -4.33 3.95 39.17
C ALA A 151 -3.62 4.78 38.09
N ALA A 152 -2.83 4.13 37.22
CA ALA A 152 -2.24 4.79 36.03
C ALA A 152 -3.31 5.16 34.99
N ALA A 153 -4.46 4.50 35.00
CA ALA A 153 -5.63 4.77 34.17
C ALA A 153 -6.63 5.68 34.92
N LYS A 154 -6.20 6.89 35.33
CA LYS A 154 -7.06 7.85 36.04
C LYS A 154 -8.34 8.22 35.30
N GLU A 155 -8.27 8.23 33.97
CA GLU A 155 -9.37 8.48 33.04
C GLU A 155 -9.33 7.41 31.95
N PRO A 156 -10.43 7.19 31.21
CA PRO A 156 -10.42 6.28 30.08
C PRO A 156 -9.33 6.65 29.06
N LEU A 157 -8.48 5.69 28.71
CA LEU A 157 -7.30 5.91 27.87
C LEU A 157 -7.56 5.66 26.38
N VAL A 158 -8.58 4.87 26.09
CA VAL A 158 -8.93 4.42 24.74
C VAL A 158 -10.39 4.74 24.50
N SER A 159 -10.68 5.62 23.56
CA SER A 159 -12.04 6.01 23.20
C SER A 159 -12.18 6.20 21.68
N ILE A 160 -13.42 6.24 21.21
CA ILE A 160 -13.75 6.52 19.81
C ILE A 160 -14.40 7.89 19.72
N ALA A 161 -13.75 8.81 19.02
CA ALA A 161 -14.34 10.07 18.64
C ALA A 161 -15.22 9.86 17.39
N PRO A 162 -16.56 9.92 17.51
CA PRO A 162 -17.43 9.71 16.37
C PRO A 162 -17.31 10.88 15.37
N TYR A 163 -17.52 10.60 14.08
CA TYR A 163 -17.54 11.66 13.08
C TYR A 163 -18.72 12.61 13.30
N ARG A 164 -18.45 13.91 13.32
CA ARG A 164 -19.42 14.98 13.59
C ARG A 164 -19.68 15.87 12.38
N VAL A 165 -18.65 16.17 11.59
CA VAL A 165 -18.75 16.99 10.38
C VAL A 165 -19.44 16.19 9.28
N ARG A 166 -20.47 16.77 8.67
CA ARG A 166 -21.27 16.14 7.61
C ARG A 166 -21.26 16.93 6.31
N LYS A 167 -21.03 18.20 6.36
CA LYS A 167 -21.17 19.13 5.24
C LYS A 167 -19.82 19.71 4.85
N VAL A 168 -19.29 19.26 3.71
CA VAL A 168 -17.97 19.68 3.23
C VAL A 168 -18.10 20.54 2.00
N GLY A 169 -17.40 21.66 1.96
CA GLY A 169 -17.25 22.49 0.79
C GLY A 169 -15.93 22.23 0.08
N VAL A 170 -15.94 22.19 -1.23
CA VAL A 170 -14.72 22.00 -2.04
C VAL A 170 -14.53 23.18 -2.98
N VAL A 171 -13.35 23.77 -2.96
CA VAL A 171 -12.97 24.81 -3.92
C VAL A 171 -11.73 24.36 -4.69
N SER A 172 -11.82 24.30 -6.01
CA SER A 172 -10.70 24.00 -6.90
C SER A 172 -10.26 25.25 -7.64
N THR A 173 -8.97 25.58 -7.57
CA THR A 173 -8.43 26.66 -8.40
C THR A 173 -7.90 26.10 -9.71
N LEU A 174 -8.03 26.87 -10.80
CA LEU A 174 -7.71 26.46 -12.16
C LEU A 174 -6.62 27.35 -12.76
N LEU A 175 -5.71 26.73 -13.50
CA LEU A 175 -4.83 27.41 -14.48
C LEU A 175 -5.31 27.09 -15.91
N PRO A 176 -5.01 27.94 -16.88
CA PRO A 176 -5.31 27.67 -18.28
C PRO A 176 -4.76 26.31 -18.72
N GLY A 177 -5.59 25.49 -19.38
CA GLY A 177 -5.19 24.16 -19.88
C GLY A 177 -5.39 23.00 -18.90
N LEU A 178 -5.84 23.23 -17.67
CA LEU A 178 -6.16 22.13 -16.75
C LEU A 178 -7.43 21.38 -17.22
N SER A 179 -7.29 20.08 -17.44
CA SER A 179 -8.38 19.21 -17.91
C SER A 179 -9.52 19.11 -16.87
N PRO A 180 -10.79 19.29 -17.25
CA PRO A 180 -11.94 19.07 -16.36
C PRO A 180 -11.98 17.69 -15.72
N LYS A 181 -11.51 16.66 -16.43
CA LYS A 181 -11.43 15.27 -15.93
C LYS A 181 -10.60 15.14 -14.65
N VAL A 182 -9.56 15.95 -14.49
CA VAL A 182 -8.74 15.96 -13.26
C VAL A 182 -9.57 16.41 -12.06
N ILE A 183 -10.41 17.41 -12.24
CA ILE A 183 -11.30 17.92 -11.16
C ILE A 183 -12.35 16.87 -10.81
N GLU A 184 -13.00 16.28 -11.81
CA GLU A 184 -14.02 15.24 -11.60
C GLU A 184 -13.45 14.04 -10.85
N LYS A 185 -12.26 13.57 -11.25
CA LYS A 185 -11.54 12.49 -10.54
C LYS A 185 -11.22 12.91 -9.09
N THR A 186 -10.77 14.14 -8.88
CA THR A 186 -10.46 14.67 -7.54
C THR A 186 -11.70 14.68 -6.65
N LEU A 187 -12.84 15.16 -7.16
CA LEU A 187 -14.10 15.19 -6.42
C LEU A 187 -14.59 13.78 -6.06
N LYS A 188 -14.49 12.83 -7.00
CA LYS A 188 -14.83 11.43 -6.75
C LYS A 188 -13.99 10.84 -5.61
N ILE A 189 -12.67 10.99 -5.67
CA ILE A 189 -11.74 10.52 -4.63
C ILE A 189 -12.03 11.22 -3.29
N THR A 190 -12.33 12.51 -3.31
CA THR A 190 -12.71 13.24 -2.09
C THR A 190 -14.01 12.71 -1.50
N ALA A 191 -15.02 12.42 -2.31
CA ALA A 191 -16.28 11.83 -1.84
C ALA A 191 -16.05 10.43 -1.23
N GLU A 192 -15.19 9.62 -1.82
CA GLU A 192 -14.80 8.30 -1.28
C GLU A 192 -14.12 8.42 0.09
N ARG A 193 -13.27 9.44 0.30
CA ARG A 193 -12.66 9.76 1.61
C ARG A 193 -13.66 10.22 2.67
N LEU A 194 -14.71 10.93 2.25
CA LEU A 194 -15.74 11.43 3.14
C LEU A 194 -16.77 10.38 3.54
N ALA A 195 -16.94 9.33 2.71
CA ALA A 195 -17.96 8.30 2.88
C ALA A 195 -17.91 7.59 4.26
N PRO A 196 -16.74 7.19 4.83
CA PRO A 196 -16.68 6.57 6.15
C PRO A 196 -17.26 7.45 7.27
N ALA A 197 -17.21 8.77 7.10
CA ALA A 197 -17.77 9.74 8.03
C ALA A 197 -19.25 10.07 7.74
N ASN A 198 -19.88 9.48 6.71
CA ASN A 198 -21.18 9.91 6.19
C ASN A 198 -21.22 11.43 5.90
N ALA A 199 -20.07 12.00 5.51
CA ALA A 199 -19.96 13.38 5.10
C ALA A 199 -20.12 13.51 3.58
N THR A 200 -20.66 14.63 3.12
CA THR A 200 -20.93 14.86 1.69
C THR A 200 -20.42 16.23 1.25
N ILE A 201 -20.07 16.33 -0.03
CA ILE A 201 -19.74 17.60 -0.67
C ILE A 201 -21.07 18.32 -0.95
N ILE A 202 -21.35 19.39 -0.19
CA ILE A 202 -22.60 20.18 -0.33
C ILE A 202 -22.44 21.35 -1.29
N ALA A 203 -21.23 21.77 -1.53
CA ALA A 203 -20.90 22.88 -2.42
C ALA A 203 -19.55 22.66 -3.10
N GLU A 204 -19.48 22.91 -4.40
CA GLU A 204 -18.26 22.86 -5.21
C GLU A 204 -18.13 24.16 -6.00
N ARG A 205 -16.91 24.72 -6.03
CA ARG A 205 -16.59 25.90 -6.83
C ARG A 205 -15.28 25.69 -7.58
N ARG A 206 -15.26 26.13 -8.82
CA ARG A 206 -14.07 26.17 -9.69
C ARG A 206 -13.79 27.62 -10.02
N VAL A 207 -12.60 28.11 -9.67
CA VAL A 207 -12.24 29.52 -9.83
C VAL A 207 -10.82 29.65 -10.41
N PRO A 208 -10.49 30.76 -11.05
CA PRO A 208 -9.11 31.05 -11.44
C PRO A 208 -8.17 30.96 -10.21
N HIS A 209 -6.91 30.59 -10.44
CA HIS A 209 -5.88 30.53 -9.39
C HIS A 209 -5.44 31.96 -9.00
N GLU A 210 -6.36 32.70 -8.42
CA GLU A 210 -6.23 34.09 -8.03
C GLU A 210 -6.78 34.32 -6.63
N ARG A 211 -6.07 35.12 -5.82
CA ARG A 211 -6.44 35.46 -4.44
C ARG A 211 -7.88 35.92 -4.30
N ALA A 212 -8.31 36.91 -5.09
CA ALA A 212 -9.63 37.52 -4.96
C ALA A 212 -10.77 36.58 -5.37
N ALA A 213 -10.55 35.75 -6.44
CA ALA A 213 -11.54 34.79 -6.90
C ALA A 213 -11.71 33.66 -5.86
N LEU A 214 -10.60 33.13 -5.33
CA LEU A 214 -10.64 32.11 -4.29
C LEU A 214 -11.27 32.63 -2.99
N ALA A 215 -10.92 33.82 -2.55
CA ALA A 215 -11.49 34.42 -1.34
C ALA A 215 -13.03 34.55 -1.43
N ARG A 216 -13.57 35.01 -2.58
CA ARG A 216 -15.02 35.05 -2.80
C ARG A 216 -15.66 33.67 -2.73
N ALA A 217 -15.07 32.68 -3.41
CA ALA A 217 -15.56 31.29 -3.42
C ALA A 217 -15.59 30.66 -2.02
N LEU A 218 -14.56 30.88 -1.20
CA LEU A 218 -14.53 30.43 0.20
C LEU A 218 -15.68 31.02 1.00
N GLY A 219 -15.92 32.34 0.88
CA GLY A 219 -17.03 33.00 1.56
C GLY A 219 -18.40 32.50 1.09
N GLU A 220 -18.58 32.21 -0.20
CA GLU A 220 -19.84 31.69 -0.75
C GLU A 220 -20.12 30.27 -0.23
N VAL A 221 -19.11 29.40 -0.23
CA VAL A 221 -19.24 28.00 0.22
C VAL A 221 -19.56 27.95 1.73
N LEU A 222 -18.95 28.80 2.53
CA LEU A 222 -19.29 28.94 3.95
C LEU A 222 -20.74 29.39 4.17
N LYS A 223 -21.22 30.37 3.39
CA LYS A 223 -22.63 30.84 3.46
C LYS A 223 -23.62 29.73 3.08
N GLN A 224 -23.21 28.72 2.32
CA GLN A 224 -24.03 27.54 1.99
C GLN A 224 -24.04 26.49 3.12
N GLY A 225 -23.38 26.75 4.23
CA GLY A 225 -23.40 25.90 5.42
C GLY A 225 -22.34 24.80 5.43
N ALA A 226 -21.24 24.97 4.71
CA ALA A 226 -20.10 24.04 4.83
C ALA A 226 -19.49 24.13 6.24
N GLU A 227 -19.29 22.99 6.86
CA GLU A 227 -18.70 22.82 8.19
C GLU A 227 -17.18 22.63 8.12
N LEU A 228 -16.68 22.19 6.97
CA LEU A 228 -15.27 22.00 6.63
C LEU A 228 -15.06 22.42 5.18
N LEU A 229 -13.97 23.11 4.89
CA LEU A 229 -13.55 23.48 3.54
C LEU A 229 -12.31 22.71 3.12
N ILE A 230 -12.30 22.22 1.88
CA ILE A 230 -11.13 21.62 1.24
C ILE A 230 -10.80 22.44 -0.01
N VAL A 231 -9.57 22.92 -0.12
CA VAL A 231 -9.10 23.73 -1.25
C VAL A 231 -8.04 22.97 -2.03
N PHE A 232 -8.32 22.66 -3.28
CA PHE A 232 -7.38 22.07 -4.22
C PHE A 232 -6.73 23.15 -5.08
N GLY A 233 -5.46 23.44 -4.83
CA GLY A 233 -4.68 24.37 -5.63
C GLY A 233 -4.36 23.86 -7.03
N ALA A 234 -4.34 24.73 -8.03
CA ALA A 234 -3.80 24.41 -9.36
C ALA A 234 -2.26 24.27 -9.33
N SER A 235 -1.61 24.87 -8.34
CA SER A 235 -0.20 24.68 -7.99
C SER A 235 -0.06 24.25 -6.54
N ALA A 236 1.10 23.68 -6.20
CA ALA A 236 1.46 23.38 -4.83
C ALA A 236 1.63 24.68 -4.02
N ILE A 237 1.24 24.64 -2.74
CA ILE A 237 1.49 25.76 -1.82
C ILE A 237 2.97 25.73 -1.43
N ALA A 238 3.71 26.77 -1.80
CA ALA A 238 5.15 26.86 -1.52
C ALA A 238 5.50 27.88 -0.43
N ASP A 239 4.64 28.88 -0.21
CA ASP A 239 4.87 29.97 0.73
C ASP A 239 3.54 30.46 1.37
N ARG A 240 3.61 31.11 2.54
CA ARG A 240 2.43 31.71 3.19
C ARG A 240 1.81 32.85 2.40
N ARG A 241 2.51 33.45 1.45
CA ARG A 241 2.05 34.51 0.55
C ARG A 241 1.41 33.98 -0.73
N ASP A 242 1.41 32.67 -0.93
CA ASP A 242 0.80 32.03 -2.08
C ASP A 242 -0.73 32.24 -2.12
N VAL A 243 -1.36 31.92 -3.23
CA VAL A 243 -2.78 32.21 -3.52
C VAL A 243 -3.72 31.67 -2.44
N ILE A 244 -3.53 30.42 -1.99
CA ILE A 244 -4.44 29.79 -1.02
C ILE A 244 -4.29 30.40 0.36
N PRO A 245 -3.11 30.50 0.97
CA PRO A 245 -2.95 31.20 2.26
C PRO A 245 -3.43 32.63 2.20
N ALA A 246 -3.07 33.41 1.17
CA ALA A 246 -3.46 34.79 1.03
C ALA A 246 -4.97 34.98 0.83
N ALA A 247 -5.66 34.06 0.16
CA ALA A 247 -7.12 34.09 0.02
C ALA A 247 -7.82 33.75 1.34
N LEU A 248 -7.27 32.80 2.11
CA LEU A 248 -7.81 32.47 3.43
C LEU A 248 -7.73 33.65 4.38
N GLU A 249 -6.61 34.34 4.43
CA GLU A 249 -6.47 35.59 5.24
C GLU A 249 -7.41 36.70 4.77
N ALA A 250 -7.65 36.85 3.47
CA ALA A 250 -8.53 37.83 2.89
C ALA A 250 -10.02 37.67 3.32
N VAL A 251 -10.45 36.48 3.68
CA VAL A 251 -11.81 36.23 4.24
C VAL A 251 -11.86 36.29 5.76
N GLY A 252 -10.81 36.82 6.40
CA GLY A 252 -10.69 36.89 7.86
C GLY A 252 -10.29 35.54 8.47
N GLY A 253 -9.78 34.64 7.68
CA GLY A 253 -9.29 33.34 8.13
C GLY A 253 -7.91 33.46 8.77
N ARG A 254 -7.51 32.36 9.42
CA ARG A 254 -6.21 32.25 10.10
C ARG A 254 -5.50 30.97 9.69
N ILE A 255 -4.23 31.07 9.29
CA ILE A 255 -3.37 29.92 9.03
C ILE A 255 -2.84 29.40 10.37
N GLN A 256 -3.22 28.17 10.72
CA GLN A 256 -2.75 27.49 11.93
C GLN A 256 -1.41 26.79 11.69
N HIS A 257 -1.30 26.09 10.56
CA HIS A 257 -0.09 25.38 10.21
C HIS A 257 0.07 25.25 8.69
N PHE A 258 1.33 25.22 8.24
CA PHE A 258 1.69 24.99 6.85
C PHE A 258 2.86 24.01 6.80
N GLY A 259 2.72 22.99 5.97
CA GLY A 259 3.64 21.88 5.86
C GLY A 259 3.40 20.79 6.92
N MET A 260 3.80 19.57 6.63
CA MET A 260 3.80 18.46 7.59
C MET A 260 4.91 17.47 7.26
N PRO A 261 5.49 16.80 8.27
CA PRO A 261 6.56 15.82 8.07
C PRO A 261 6.01 14.44 7.71
N VAL A 262 5.07 14.38 6.75
CA VAL A 262 4.48 13.14 6.24
C VAL A 262 4.59 13.15 4.72
N ASP A 263 5.11 12.08 4.14
CA ASP A 263 5.32 11.95 2.72
C ASP A 263 4.74 10.63 2.17
N PRO A 264 3.76 10.69 1.26
CA PRO A 264 3.14 11.89 0.67
C PRO A 264 2.26 12.67 1.65
N GLY A 265 2.21 14.02 1.48
CA GLY A 265 1.39 14.90 2.32
C GLY A 265 2.02 16.24 2.68
N ASN A 266 3.34 16.41 2.44
CA ASN A 266 4.16 17.52 2.97
C ASN A 266 3.57 18.91 2.83
N LEU A 267 2.91 19.24 1.70
CA LEU A 267 2.44 20.58 1.38
C LEU A 267 0.99 20.83 1.83
N LEU A 268 0.60 20.23 2.95
CA LEU A 268 -0.69 20.47 3.58
C LEU A 268 -0.74 21.86 4.21
N LEU A 269 -1.89 22.55 4.09
CA LEU A 269 -2.19 23.74 4.87
C LEU A 269 -3.39 23.48 5.76
N ILE A 270 -3.32 23.90 7.01
CA ILE A 270 -4.43 23.90 7.96
C ILE A 270 -4.70 25.33 8.41
N GLY A 271 -5.94 25.72 8.35
CA GLY A 271 -6.40 27.03 8.82
C GLY A 271 -7.85 27.00 9.26
N THR A 272 -8.36 28.18 9.58
CA THR A 272 -9.76 28.38 9.91
C THR A 272 -10.29 29.61 9.20
N ALA A 273 -11.57 29.59 8.81
CA ALA A 273 -12.31 30.76 8.33
C ALA A 273 -13.68 30.77 8.99
N GLN A 274 -14.05 31.89 9.62
CA GLN A 274 -15.33 32.06 10.31
C GLN A 274 -15.64 30.92 11.32
N GLY A 275 -14.60 30.40 12.00
CA GLY A 275 -14.74 29.30 12.97
C GLY A 275 -14.73 27.90 12.36
N HIS A 276 -14.77 27.73 11.04
CA HIS A 276 -14.72 26.44 10.35
C HIS A 276 -13.30 26.07 9.91
N PRO A 277 -12.91 24.80 10.00
CA PRO A 277 -11.61 24.34 9.53
C PRO A 277 -11.50 24.44 8.00
N VAL A 278 -10.31 24.79 7.53
CA VAL A 278 -9.96 24.87 6.11
C VAL A 278 -8.69 24.05 5.87
N LEU A 279 -8.76 23.11 4.93
CA LEU A 279 -7.62 22.33 4.46
C LEU A 279 -7.19 22.79 3.06
N GLY A 280 -5.96 23.25 2.93
CA GLY A 280 -5.28 23.34 1.64
C GLY A 280 -4.68 21.98 1.30
N ALA A 281 -5.27 21.29 0.33
CA ALA A 281 -4.91 19.92 -0.02
C ALA A 281 -3.59 19.89 -0.82
N PRO A 282 -2.63 19.03 -0.45
CA PRO A 282 -1.43 18.79 -1.26
C PRO A 282 -1.80 18.08 -2.57
N GLY A 283 -0.92 18.13 -3.56
CA GLY A 283 -1.16 17.51 -4.87
C GLY A 283 -1.46 16.00 -4.79
N CYS A 284 -0.81 15.29 -3.86
CA CYS A 284 -1.02 13.86 -3.61
C CYS A 284 -2.42 13.53 -3.06
N ALA A 285 -3.16 14.48 -2.50
CA ALA A 285 -4.55 14.27 -2.08
C ALA A 285 -5.51 13.98 -3.26
N ARG A 286 -5.06 14.16 -4.51
CA ARG A 286 -5.78 13.76 -5.73
C ARG A 286 -5.63 12.26 -6.06
N SER A 287 -4.72 11.56 -5.38
CA SER A 287 -4.54 10.10 -5.49
C SER A 287 -5.44 9.37 -4.49
N PRO A 288 -5.96 8.17 -4.80
CA PRO A 288 -6.70 7.35 -3.83
C PRO A 288 -5.81 6.72 -2.75
N LYS A 289 -4.47 6.76 -2.92
CA LYS A 289 -3.53 6.21 -1.94
C LYS A 289 -3.52 7.04 -0.66
N GLU A 290 -3.33 6.37 0.48
CA GLU A 290 -3.18 7.01 1.79
C GLU A 290 -2.02 8.01 1.79
N ASN A 291 -2.24 9.15 2.44
CA ASN A 291 -1.25 10.21 2.60
C ASN A 291 -1.56 11.05 3.85
N GLY A 292 -0.66 11.96 4.21
CA GLY A 292 -0.82 12.79 5.41
C GLY A 292 -2.09 13.64 5.45
N PHE A 293 -2.64 14.00 4.30
CA PHE A 293 -3.93 14.70 4.23
C PHE A 293 -5.07 13.85 4.84
N ASP A 294 -5.05 12.54 4.64
CA ASP A 294 -6.07 11.63 5.18
C ASP A 294 -6.05 11.62 6.71
N TRP A 295 -4.87 11.62 7.33
CA TRP A 295 -4.71 11.64 8.77
C TRP A 295 -5.33 12.88 9.41
N VAL A 296 -5.13 14.03 8.78
CA VAL A 296 -5.68 15.30 9.25
C VAL A 296 -7.17 15.40 8.97
N LEU A 297 -7.61 15.01 7.76
CA LEU A 297 -9.02 15.05 7.37
C LEU A 297 -9.89 14.24 8.33
N MET A 298 -9.51 13.00 8.66
CA MET A 298 -10.29 12.13 9.53
C MET A 298 -10.44 12.73 10.93
N ARG A 299 -9.37 13.33 11.48
CA ARG A 299 -9.44 14.05 12.77
C ARG A 299 -10.41 15.23 12.73
N LEU A 300 -10.35 16.05 11.69
CA LEU A 300 -11.25 17.18 11.54
C LEU A 300 -12.71 16.75 11.34
N LEU A 301 -12.95 15.67 10.60
CA LEU A 301 -14.30 15.08 10.45
C LEU A 301 -14.86 14.57 11.78
N ALA A 302 -14.01 14.10 12.69
CA ALA A 302 -14.40 13.74 14.05
C ALA A 302 -14.53 14.95 15.00
N GLY A 303 -14.24 16.16 14.53
CA GLY A 303 -14.24 17.37 15.34
C GLY A 303 -13.08 17.47 16.34
N LEU A 304 -12.03 16.68 16.11
CA LEU A 304 -10.83 16.68 16.94
C LEU A 304 -9.89 17.82 16.53
N PRO A 305 -9.24 18.49 17.49
CA PRO A 305 -8.24 19.50 17.17
C PRO A 305 -7.01 18.86 16.53
N VAL A 306 -6.34 19.60 15.67
CA VAL A 306 -5.05 19.20 15.06
C VAL A 306 -4.03 20.31 15.34
N PRO A 307 -3.52 20.42 16.57
CA PRO A 307 -2.57 21.46 16.95
C PRO A 307 -1.23 21.26 16.25
N ARG A 308 -0.47 22.33 16.13
CA ARG A 308 0.85 22.33 15.47
C ARG A 308 1.78 21.25 16.02
N GLN A 309 1.81 21.04 17.33
CA GLN A 309 2.68 20.03 17.96
C GLN A 309 2.37 18.61 17.50
N ASP A 310 1.09 18.28 17.26
CA ASP A 310 0.71 16.97 16.75
C ASP A 310 1.22 16.77 15.33
N ILE A 311 1.05 17.80 14.46
CA ILE A 311 1.54 17.75 13.08
C ILE A 311 3.05 17.57 13.05
N THR A 312 3.79 18.38 13.82
CA THR A 312 5.26 18.29 13.86
C THR A 312 5.75 16.97 14.47
N GLY A 313 4.92 16.32 15.28
CA GLY A 313 5.19 15.00 15.87
C GLY A 313 4.95 13.80 14.92
N MET A 314 4.37 14.01 13.74
CA MET A 314 4.06 12.93 12.77
C MET A 314 5.28 12.43 11.97
N GLY A 315 6.49 12.95 12.22
CA GLY A 315 7.67 12.63 11.41
C GLY A 315 8.10 11.15 11.48
N VAL A 316 8.10 10.56 12.67
CA VAL A 316 8.38 9.13 12.82
C VAL A 316 7.18 8.32 12.37
N GLY A 317 7.37 7.48 11.35
CA GLY A 317 6.28 6.76 10.65
C GLY A 317 5.60 7.61 9.56
N GLY A 318 6.02 8.86 9.35
CA GLY A 318 5.46 9.74 8.32
C GLY A 318 5.93 9.47 6.89
N LEU A 319 6.95 8.64 6.68
CA LEU A 319 7.34 8.17 5.34
C LEU A 319 6.47 6.97 4.97
N LEU A 320 5.33 7.24 4.30
CA LEU A 320 4.31 6.22 4.02
C LEU A 320 4.66 5.35 2.80
N MET A 321 5.19 5.97 1.75
CA MET A 321 5.59 5.27 0.53
C MET A 321 6.53 6.15 -0.29
N GLU A 322 7.33 5.51 -1.13
CA GLU A 322 8.07 6.21 -2.16
C GLU A 322 7.13 6.68 -3.28
N ILE A 323 7.21 7.95 -3.68
CA ILE A 323 6.50 8.49 -4.84
C ILE A 323 7.42 8.31 -6.05
N VAL A 324 7.20 7.22 -6.78
CA VAL A 324 8.05 6.81 -7.93
C VAL A 324 8.12 7.85 -9.06
N THR A 325 7.10 8.71 -9.17
CA THR A 325 7.05 9.78 -10.17
C THR A 325 7.74 11.08 -9.73
N ARG A 326 8.22 11.15 -8.46
CA ARG A 326 8.91 12.34 -7.97
C ARG A 326 10.30 12.40 -8.58
N PRO A 327 10.72 13.54 -9.21
CA PRO A 327 12.08 13.73 -9.66
C PRO A 327 13.08 13.54 -8.50
N GLN A 328 14.16 12.83 -8.72
CA GLN A 328 15.22 12.69 -7.72
C GLN A 328 15.99 14.01 -7.63
N PRO A 329 16.12 14.66 -6.44
CA PRO A 329 16.65 16.03 -6.33
C PRO A 329 18.12 16.20 -6.71
N ARG A 330 18.83 15.15 -7.08
CA ARG A 330 20.27 15.14 -7.40
C ARG A 330 20.64 14.27 -8.59
N GLU A 331 19.66 13.81 -9.36
CA GLU A 331 19.97 13.29 -10.68
C GLU A 331 20.32 14.48 -11.56
N GLU A 332 21.49 14.42 -12.20
CA GLU A 332 21.80 15.32 -13.31
C GLU A 332 20.64 15.24 -14.30
N PRO A 333 20.26 16.36 -14.96
CA PRO A 333 19.16 16.33 -15.92
C PRO A 333 19.46 15.25 -16.96
N VAL A 334 18.73 14.14 -16.87
CA VAL A 334 18.86 13.03 -17.80
C VAL A 334 18.43 13.57 -19.15
N HIS A 335 19.39 13.69 -20.07
CA HIS A 335 19.15 14.16 -21.42
C HIS A 335 18.07 13.30 -22.10
N PRO A 336 17.22 13.90 -22.95
CA PRO A 336 16.08 13.21 -23.57
C PRO A 336 16.43 12.08 -24.56
N ALA A 337 17.70 11.87 -24.85
CA ALA A 337 18.16 10.73 -25.65
C ALA A 337 18.49 9.55 -24.73
N ARG A 338 17.51 8.78 -24.43
CA ARG A 338 17.60 7.70 -23.45
C ARG A 338 18.11 6.43 -24.08
N ASN A 339 19.14 5.84 -23.46
CA ASN A 339 19.65 4.52 -23.82
C ASN A 339 18.68 3.47 -23.27
N ALA A 340 17.70 3.09 -24.10
CA ALA A 340 16.83 1.98 -23.76
C ALA A 340 17.32 0.70 -24.44
N ALA A 341 17.50 -0.38 -23.68
CA ALA A 341 17.77 -1.70 -24.22
C ALA A 341 16.47 -2.33 -24.76
N ALA A 342 16.59 -3.24 -25.74
CA ALA A 342 15.50 -4.14 -26.10
C ALA A 342 15.73 -5.51 -25.47
N LEU A 343 14.76 -5.98 -24.67
CA LEU A 343 14.72 -7.35 -24.17
C LEU A 343 13.69 -8.13 -24.98
N VAL A 344 14.13 -9.08 -25.79
CA VAL A 344 13.24 -9.96 -26.56
C VAL A 344 13.09 -11.28 -25.80
N LEU A 345 11.90 -11.56 -25.29
CA LEU A 345 11.63 -12.78 -24.54
C LEU A 345 11.34 -13.94 -25.52
N ALA A 346 12.25 -14.91 -25.60
CA ALA A 346 12.23 -16.03 -26.55
C ALA A 346 12.41 -17.40 -25.86
N ALA A 347 12.06 -17.53 -24.58
CA ALA A 347 12.30 -18.72 -23.78
C ALA A 347 11.11 -19.71 -23.70
N GLY A 348 9.94 -19.35 -24.28
CA GLY A 348 8.68 -20.08 -24.14
C GLY A 348 8.65 -21.46 -24.79
N ARG A 349 7.83 -22.37 -24.23
CA ARG A 349 7.69 -23.78 -24.68
C ARG A 349 6.80 -23.98 -25.89
N SER A 350 6.01 -22.97 -26.30
CA SER A 350 5.04 -23.07 -27.40
C SER A 350 4.01 -24.22 -27.23
N SER A 351 3.59 -24.52 -26.00
CA SER A 351 2.78 -25.69 -25.65
C SER A 351 1.42 -25.76 -26.34
N ARG A 352 0.86 -24.60 -26.71
CA ARG A 352 -0.45 -24.51 -27.41
C ARG A 352 -0.38 -24.76 -28.91
N MET A 353 0.81 -24.79 -29.48
CA MET A 353 1.02 -25.03 -30.93
C MET A 353 0.95 -26.51 -31.33
N GLY A 354 0.92 -27.44 -30.38
CA GLY A 354 0.80 -28.88 -30.64
C GLY A 354 1.97 -29.53 -31.37
N GLY A 355 3.12 -28.84 -31.54
CA GLY A 355 4.24 -29.33 -32.34
C GLY A 355 5.48 -28.45 -32.28
N PRO A 356 6.00 -27.94 -33.41
CA PRO A 356 7.27 -27.22 -33.48
C PRO A 356 7.20 -25.88 -32.72
N ASN A 357 8.38 -25.41 -32.27
CA ASN A 357 8.51 -24.12 -31.59
C ASN A 357 8.00 -22.97 -32.48
N LYS A 358 6.96 -22.24 -32.03
CA LYS A 358 6.33 -21.15 -32.79
C LYS A 358 7.31 -20.03 -33.21
N LEU A 359 8.33 -19.78 -32.41
CA LEU A 359 9.34 -18.76 -32.67
C LEU A 359 10.21 -19.08 -33.89
N LEU A 360 10.27 -20.37 -34.25
CA LEU A 360 11.01 -20.87 -35.42
C LEU A 360 10.09 -21.07 -36.64
N ALA A 361 8.79 -20.83 -36.53
CA ALA A 361 7.88 -20.86 -37.67
C ALA A 361 8.23 -19.77 -38.66
N GLU A 362 8.19 -20.09 -39.96
CA GLU A 362 8.60 -19.16 -41.01
C GLU A 362 7.41 -18.32 -41.51
N ILE A 363 7.68 -17.04 -41.71
CA ILE A 363 6.82 -16.07 -42.38
C ILE A 363 7.68 -15.44 -43.47
N GLY A 364 7.29 -15.58 -44.73
CA GLY A 364 8.08 -15.09 -45.89
C GLY A 364 9.49 -15.65 -45.92
N GLY A 365 9.71 -16.93 -45.54
CA GLY A 365 11.02 -17.59 -45.50
C GLY A 365 11.94 -17.13 -44.35
N ARG A 366 11.45 -16.36 -43.39
CA ARG A 366 12.22 -15.91 -42.23
C ARG A 366 11.56 -16.44 -40.92
N PRO A 367 12.35 -16.96 -39.95
CA PRO A 367 11.82 -17.31 -38.66
C PRO A 367 11.09 -16.14 -38.00
N LEU A 368 9.93 -16.39 -37.39
CA LEU A 368 9.11 -15.39 -36.70
C LEU A 368 9.93 -14.55 -35.71
N LEU A 369 10.70 -15.19 -34.86
CA LEU A 369 11.56 -14.51 -33.88
C LEU A 369 12.57 -13.58 -34.55
N ARG A 370 13.09 -13.97 -35.73
CA ARG A 370 14.06 -13.16 -36.46
C ARG A 370 13.42 -11.83 -36.91
N ILE A 371 12.16 -11.83 -37.33
CA ILE A 371 11.42 -10.63 -37.71
C ILE A 371 11.33 -9.66 -36.50
N VAL A 372 10.98 -10.16 -35.33
CA VAL A 372 10.90 -9.35 -34.09
C VAL A 372 12.26 -8.77 -33.71
N VAL A 373 13.32 -9.57 -33.78
CA VAL A 373 14.68 -9.12 -33.42
C VAL A 373 15.21 -8.11 -34.42
N GLU A 374 14.94 -8.28 -35.73
CA GLU A 374 15.32 -7.33 -36.76
C GLU A 374 14.58 -6.00 -36.59
N ALA A 375 13.30 -6.01 -36.18
CA ALA A 375 12.57 -4.79 -35.84
C ALA A 375 13.19 -4.08 -34.60
N ALA A 376 13.58 -4.81 -33.59
CA ALA A 376 14.28 -4.26 -32.41
C ALA A 376 15.66 -3.67 -32.83
N LEU A 377 16.41 -4.35 -33.68
CA LEU A 377 17.69 -3.86 -34.22
C LEU A 377 17.53 -2.64 -35.12
N ALA A 378 16.44 -2.50 -35.87
CA ALA A 378 16.14 -1.35 -36.70
C ALA A 378 15.69 -0.12 -35.90
N SER A 379 15.25 -0.31 -34.63
CA SER A 379 14.90 0.77 -33.71
C SER A 379 16.15 1.42 -33.09
N ARG A 380 15.96 2.45 -32.30
CA ARG A 380 17.04 3.07 -31.51
C ARG A 380 17.41 2.30 -30.24
N ALA A 381 16.70 1.22 -29.87
CA ALA A 381 16.99 0.45 -28.69
C ALA A 381 18.37 -0.23 -28.73
N ARG A 382 19.23 0.02 -27.75
CA ARG A 382 20.56 -0.60 -27.62
C ARG A 382 20.91 -0.84 -26.16
N PRO A 383 21.53 -1.99 -25.80
CA PRO A 383 21.73 -3.17 -26.65
C PRO A 383 20.42 -3.92 -26.93
N VAL A 384 20.46 -4.87 -27.86
CA VAL A 384 19.36 -5.83 -28.09
C VAL A 384 19.77 -7.16 -27.49
N ILE A 385 19.02 -7.60 -26.48
CA ILE A 385 19.27 -8.83 -25.72
C ILE A 385 18.11 -9.80 -25.95
N VAL A 386 18.43 -11.03 -26.35
CA VAL A 386 17.46 -12.11 -26.54
C VAL A 386 17.56 -13.10 -25.40
N VAL A 387 16.45 -13.27 -24.65
CA VAL A 387 16.38 -14.23 -23.55
C VAL A 387 15.92 -15.57 -24.09
N THR A 388 16.83 -16.56 -24.09
CA THR A 388 16.58 -17.92 -24.57
C THR A 388 16.25 -18.89 -23.43
N GLY A 389 15.59 -20.00 -23.77
CA GLY A 389 15.23 -21.05 -22.80
C GLY A 389 14.97 -22.36 -23.52
N HIS A 390 13.71 -22.67 -23.83
CA HIS A 390 13.35 -23.89 -24.56
C HIS A 390 13.97 -23.91 -25.95
N GLN A 391 14.63 -25.02 -26.32
CA GLN A 391 15.33 -25.24 -27.60
C GLN A 391 16.37 -24.14 -27.91
N ARG A 392 17.12 -23.73 -26.89
CA ARG A 392 18.12 -22.66 -26.94
C ARG A 392 18.96 -22.68 -28.23
N GLU A 393 19.61 -23.80 -28.52
CA GLU A 393 20.54 -23.91 -29.65
C GLU A 393 19.86 -23.63 -31.01
N ARG A 394 18.61 -24.07 -31.17
CA ARG A 394 17.83 -23.83 -32.39
C ARG A 394 17.42 -22.37 -32.50
N VAL A 395 17.04 -21.74 -31.39
CA VAL A 395 16.67 -20.32 -31.31
C VAL A 395 17.88 -19.44 -31.62
N GLU A 396 19.03 -19.73 -31.02
CA GLU A 396 20.27 -18.98 -31.27
C GLU A 396 20.77 -19.16 -32.72
N ALA A 397 20.66 -20.36 -33.28
CA ALA A 397 21.02 -20.62 -34.69
C ALA A 397 20.13 -19.82 -35.68
N ALA A 398 18.84 -19.69 -35.39
CA ALA A 398 17.90 -18.90 -36.22
C ALA A 398 18.23 -17.40 -36.26
N LEU A 399 18.94 -16.90 -35.23
CA LEU A 399 19.37 -15.51 -35.10
C LEU A 399 20.87 -15.30 -35.39
N ALA A 400 21.55 -16.31 -35.90
CA ALA A 400 22.98 -16.23 -36.20
C ALA A 400 23.31 -15.03 -37.06
N ARG A 401 24.48 -14.39 -36.82
CA ARG A 401 25.02 -13.20 -37.50
C ARG A 401 24.30 -11.88 -37.22
N LEU A 402 23.29 -11.86 -36.35
CA LEU A 402 22.72 -10.60 -35.88
C LEU A 402 23.59 -10.01 -34.75
N PRO A 403 23.74 -8.66 -34.68
CA PRO A 403 24.52 -7.99 -33.62
C PRO A 403 23.67 -7.90 -32.32
N ILE A 404 23.48 -9.01 -31.61
CA ILE A 404 22.65 -9.18 -30.43
C ILE A 404 23.39 -9.95 -29.36
N ASP A 405 22.98 -9.77 -28.11
CA ASP A 405 23.44 -10.56 -26.98
C ASP A 405 22.41 -11.63 -26.60
N PHE A 406 22.89 -12.80 -26.20
CA PHE A 406 22.03 -13.87 -25.71
C PHE A 406 22.15 -14.04 -24.21
N VAL A 407 21.01 -14.22 -23.55
CA VAL A 407 20.92 -14.58 -22.12
C VAL A 407 20.12 -15.86 -22.00
N HIS A 408 20.70 -16.91 -21.43
CA HIS A 408 19.99 -18.14 -21.20
C HIS A 408 19.28 -18.16 -19.86
N ASN A 409 17.98 -18.42 -19.88
CA ASN A 409 17.18 -18.67 -18.67
C ASN A 409 17.02 -20.19 -18.45
N PRO A 410 17.72 -20.82 -17.50
CA PRO A 410 17.56 -22.26 -17.23
C PRO A 410 16.19 -22.58 -16.58
N ASN A 411 15.56 -21.60 -15.93
CA ASN A 411 14.29 -21.75 -15.21
C ASN A 411 13.08 -21.34 -16.08
N PHE A 412 13.20 -21.39 -17.40
CA PHE A 412 12.14 -20.98 -18.33
C PHE A 412 10.81 -21.72 -18.14
N ALA A 413 10.86 -22.90 -17.48
CA ALA A 413 9.67 -23.70 -17.18
C ALA A 413 8.75 -23.10 -16.13
N ASP A 414 9.28 -22.22 -15.28
CA ASP A 414 8.59 -21.62 -14.13
C ASP A 414 7.84 -20.34 -14.49
N GLY A 415 7.73 -20.04 -15.80
CA GLY A 415 6.91 -18.96 -16.33
C GLY A 415 7.69 -17.77 -16.89
N LEU A 416 6.93 -16.85 -17.51
CA LEU A 416 7.46 -15.65 -18.20
C LEU A 416 8.27 -14.74 -17.25
N GLY A 417 7.89 -14.67 -15.98
CA GLY A 417 8.57 -13.87 -14.97
C GLY A 417 10.06 -14.21 -14.83
N THR A 418 10.44 -15.50 -14.90
CA THR A 418 11.86 -15.90 -14.80
C THR A 418 12.69 -15.43 -15.98
N SER A 419 12.10 -15.40 -17.18
CA SER A 419 12.77 -14.89 -18.39
C SER A 419 12.94 -13.37 -18.34
N LEU A 420 11.94 -12.65 -17.82
CA LEU A 420 12.04 -11.22 -17.59
C LEU A 420 13.16 -10.90 -16.60
N LYS A 421 13.23 -11.61 -15.47
CA LYS A 421 14.31 -11.44 -14.47
C LYS A 421 15.69 -11.68 -15.07
N ALA A 422 15.86 -12.77 -15.82
CA ALA A 422 17.13 -13.08 -16.48
C ALA A 422 17.56 -11.98 -17.43
N GLY A 423 16.63 -11.42 -18.22
CA GLY A 423 16.89 -10.29 -19.12
C GLY A 423 17.25 -9.02 -18.38
N ILE A 424 16.49 -8.63 -17.36
CA ILE A 424 16.75 -7.42 -16.55
C ILE A 424 18.10 -7.51 -15.83
N ALA A 425 18.47 -8.68 -15.28
CA ALA A 425 19.75 -8.88 -14.61
C ALA A 425 20.97 -8.75 -15.54
N ALA A 426 20.78 -8.95 -16.84
CA ALA A 426 21.85 -8.86 -17.85
C ALA A 426 22.00 -7.46 -18.46
N LEU A 427 21.15 -6.50 -18.10
CA LEU A 427 21.21 -5.15 -18.65
C LEU A 427 22.44 -4.40 -18.13
N PRO A 428 23.16 -3.68 -19.04
CA PRO A 428 24.25 -2.81 -18.63
C PRO A 428 23.81 -1.73 -17.64
N ALA A 429 24.78 -1.26 -16.83
CA ALA A 429 24.51 -0.22 -15.83
C ALA A 429 24.12 1.14 -16.45
N GLU A 430 24.49 1.37 -17.69
CA GLU A 430 24.35 2.65 -18.40
C GLU A 430 22.99 2.81 -19.09
N VAL A 431 22.12 1.79 -19.12
CA VAL A 431 20.81 1.94 -19.76
C VAL A 431 19.81 2.62 -18.84
N ASP A 432 19.05 3.57 -19.34
CA ASP A 432 18.03 4.33 -18.60
C ASP A 432 16.70 3.58 -18.51
N GLY A 433 16.51 2.55 -19.35
CA GLY A 433 15.29 1.75 -19.40
C GLY A 433 15.42 0.54 -20.31
N ALA A 434 14.36 -0.24 -20.37
CA ALA A 434 14.26 -1.39 -21.27
C ALA A 434 12.86 -1.49 -21.88
N ILE A 435 12.81 -1.76 -23.19
CA ILE A 435 11.59 -2.20 -23.84
C ILE A 435 11.54 -3.73 -23.83
N VAL A 436 10.46 -4.28 -23.28
CA VAL A 436 10.24 -5.72 -23.20
C VAL A 436 9.36 -6.14 -24.35
N CYS A 437 9.96 -6.80 -25.33
CA CYS A 437 9.31 -7.34 -26.52
C CYS A 437 9.01 -8.84 -26.34
N LEU A 438 7.85 -9.28 -26.78
CA LEU A 438 7.52 -10.70 -26.84
C LEU A 438 7.99 -11.25 -28.20
N GLY A 439 8.69 -12.39 -28.18
CA GLY A 439 9.27 -12.98 -29.38
C GLY A 439 8.27 -13.51 -30.40
N ASP A 440 6.98 -13.51 -30.08
CA ASP A 440 5.85 -14.00 -30.87
C ASP A 440 4.94 -12.89 -31.44
N MET A 441 5.41 -11.64 -31.45
CA MET A 441 4.66 -10.48 -31.96
C MET A 441 5.35 -9.88 -33.21
N PRO A 442 5.30 -10.52 -34.37
CA PRO A 442 6.07 -10.12 -35.57
C PRO A 442 5.56 -8.83 -36.24
N GLN A 443 4.39 -8.34 -35.88
CA GLN A 443 3.85 -7.07 -36.39
C GLN A 443 4.37 -5.84 -35.65
N VAL A 444 5.16 -6.02 -34.57
CA VAL A 444 5.81 -4.92 -33.85
C VAL A 444 6.97 -4.38 -34.67
N GLU A 445 6.83 -3.14 -35.16
CA GLU A 445 7.80 -2.47 -36.00
C GLU A 445 8.75 -1.56 -35.22
N ALA A 446 9.91 -1.24 -35.80
CA ALA A 446 10.90 -0.33 -35.25
C ALA A 446 10.31 1.04 -34.86
N ALA A 447 9.43 1.60 -35.68
CA ALA A 447 8.79 2.88 -35.43
C ALA A 447 7.90 2.85 -34.18
N MET A 448 7.23 1.72 -33.93
CA MET A 448 6.45 1.53 -32.68
C MET A 448 7.38 1.51 -31.46
N ILE A 449 8.47 0.75 -31.51
CA ILE A 449 9.48 0.68 -30.47
C ILE A 449 10.04 2.08 -30.16
N ASP A 450 10.41 2.83 -31.19
CA ASP A 450 10.95 4.19 -31.05
C ASP A 450 9.94 5.17 -30.45
N ARG A 451 8.67 5.05 -30.83
CA ARG A 451 7.59 5.88 -30.30
C ARG A 451 7.34 5.60 -28.80
N LEU A 452 7.38 4.34 -28.41
CA LEU A 452 7.23 3.96 -27.00
C LEU A 452 8.43 4.41 -26.16
N ILE A 453 9.66 4.23 -26.61
CA ILE A 453 10.86 4.72 -25.94
C ILE A 453 10.80 6.25 -25.81
N GLY A 454 10.34 6.95 -26.87
CA GLY A 454 10.19 8.40 -26.88
C GLY A 454 9.12 8.94 -25.93
N ALA A 455 8.19 8.09 -25.48
CA ALA A 455 7.14 8.48 -24.56
C ALA A 455 7.59 8.48 -23.08
N LEU A 456 8.75 7.89 -22.75
CA LEU A 456 9.31 8.02 -21.41
C LEU A 456 9.74 9.48 -21.17
N ASP A 457 9.23 10.04 -20.08
CA ASP A 457 9.58 11.39 -19.62
C ASP A 457 9.61 11.41 -18.09
N PRO A 458 10.75 11.03 -17.46
CA PRO A 458 10.89 11.01 -16.01
C PRO A 458 10.59 12.36 -15.35
N ASP A 459 10.89 13.47 -16.02
CA ASP A 459 10.65 14.81 -15.49
C ASP A 459 9.14 15.12 -15.37
N LYS A 460 8.33 14.45 -16.21
CA LYS A 460 6.86 14.51 -16.14
C LYS A 460 6.23 13.30 -15.44
N GLY A 461 7.06 12.42 -14.87
CA GLY A 461 6.60 11.22 -14.19
C GLY A 461 6.14 10.10 -15.12
N ALA A 462 6.41 10.17 -16.44
CA ALA A 462 6.13 9.12 -17.40
C ALA A 462 7.27 8.10 -17.40
N LEU A 463 7.18 7.08 -16.55
CA LEU A 463 8.24 6.11 -16.29
C LEU A 463 7.96 4.72 -16.86
N ILE A 464 6.72 4.45 -17.28
CA ILE A 464 6.29 3.21 -17.91
C ILE A 464 5.49 3.60 -19.14
N ALA A 465 5.93 3.22 -20.36
CA ALA A 465 5.18 3.48 -21.58
C ALA A 465 4.51 2.20 -22.09
N VAL A 466 3.18 2.28 -22.27
CA VAL A 466 2.35 1.15 -22.68
C VAL A 466 1.59 1.51 -23.95
N PRO A 467 1.65 0.69 -25.01
CA PRO A 467 0.83 0.92 -26.20
C PRO A 467 -0.64 0.69 -25.88
N THR A 468 -1.52 1.49 -26.47
CA THR A 468 -2.96 1.29 -26.37
C THR A 468 -3.61 1.32 -27.76
N ILE A 469 -4.52 0.38 -28.00
CA ILE A 469 -5.36 0.30 -29.19
C ILE A 469 -6.81 0.26 -28.73
N GLU A 470 -7.61 1.24 -29.11
CA GLU A 470 -9.02 1.38 -28.70
C GLU A 470 -9.20 1.31 -27.16
N GLY A 471 -8.23 1.79 -26.40
CA GLY A 471 -8.23 1.78 -24.93
C GLY A 471 -7.75 0.47 -24.30
N GLN A 472 -7.41 -0.55 -25.07
CA GLN A 472 -6.80 -1.79 -24.58
C GLN A 472 -5.28 -1.65 -24.56
N ARG A 473 -4.66 -2.02 -23.42
CA ARG A 473 -3.21 -2.02 -23.24
C ARG A 473 -2.59 -3.27 -23.82
N GLY A 474 -1.49 -3.09 -24.59
CA GLY A 474 -0.78 -4.15 -25.29
C GLY A 474 0.70 -4.23 -24.95
N ASN A 475 1.46 -4.88 -25.83
CA ASN A 475 2.91 -5.01 -25.80
C ASN A 475 3.51 -4.40 -27.10
N PRO A 476 4.80 -4.06 -27.11
CA PRO A 476 5.81 -4.13 -26.02
C PRO A 476 5.65 -3.01 -25.00
N VAL A 477 6.21 -3.21 -23.80
CA VAL A 477 6.15 -2.22 -22.70
C VAL A 477 7.55 -1.71 -22.41
N VAL A 478 7.69 -0.39 -22.29
CA VAL A 478 8.95 0.25 -21.88
C VAL A 478 8.92 0.54 -20.40
N TRP A 479 9.98 0.16 -19.72
CA TRP A 479 10.19 0.35 -18.30
C TRP A 479 11.41 1.22 -18.04
N SER A 480 11.27 2.30 -17.28
CA SER A 480 12.42 3.04 -16.76
C SER A 480 13.23 2.15 -15.82
N ARG A 481 14.55 2.35 -15.77
CA ARG A 481 15.47 1.63 -14.86
C ARG A 481 15.01 1.61 -13.42
N ARG A 482 14.30 2.63 -12.98
CA ARG A 482 13.73 2.73 -11.64
C ARG A 482 12.87 1.52 -11.25
N PHE A 483 12.24 0.86 -12.21
CA PHE A 483 11.40 -0.32 -11.98
C PHE A 483 12.14 -1.65 -12.11
N PHE A 484 13.43 -1.67 -12.40
CA PHE A 484 14.17 -2.92 -12.50
C PHE A 484 14.14 -3.75 -11.20
N PRO A 485 14.28 -3.13 -9.99
CA PRO A 485 14.09 -3.88 -8.74
C PRO A 485 12.70 -4.52 -8.62
N ASP A 486 11.63 -3.80 -9.00
CA ASP A 486 10.26 -4.35 -8.97
C ASP A 486 10.08 -5.48 -9.99
N LEU A 487 10.65 -5.34 -11.20
CA LEU A 487 10.63 -6.38 -12.23
C LEU A 487 11.35 -7.66 -11.78
N MET A 488 12.35 -7.55 -10.92
CA MET A 488 13.04 -8.69 -10.31
C MET A 488 12.18 -9.45 -9.28
N THR A 489 11.05 -8.90 -8.84
CA THR A 489 10.12 -9.57 -7.92
C THR A 489 8.98 -10.31 -8.62
N VAL A 490 8.82 -10.16 -9.95
CA VAL A 490 7.73 -10.76 -10.73
C VAL A 490 7.81 -12.28 -10.71
N GLU A 491 6.68 -12.97 -10.45
CA GLU A 491 6.59 -14.42 -10.40
C GLU A 491 5.53 -14.97 -11.38
N GLY A 492 5.70 -16.22 -11.81
CA GLY A 492 4.74 -16.94 -12.64
C GLY A 492 4.61 -16.40 -14.07
N ASP A 493 3.47 -16.73 -14.73
CA ASP A 493 3.18 -16.42 -16.13
C ASP A 493 2.48 -15.08 -16.37
N ILE A 494 2.06 -14.38 -15.30
CA ILE A 494 1.29 -13.13 -15.42
C ILE A 494 2.15 -11.95 -15.93
N GLY A 495 3.47 -12.11 -15.93
CA GLY A 495 4.41 -11.08 -16.33
C GLY A 495 4.32 -9.84 -15.41
N ALA A 496 4.76 -8.68 -15.93
CA ALA A 496 4.78 -7.43 -15.16
C ALA A 496 3.45 -6.64 -15.20
N ARG A 497 2.35 -7.22 -15.71
CA ARG A 497 1.06 -6.51 -15.89
C ARG A 497 0.50 -5.95 -14.58
N HIS A 498 0.68 -6.64 -13.45
CA HIS A 498 0.25 -6.17 -12.14
C HIS A 498 1.00 -4.91 -11.67
N LEU A 499 2.27 -4.72 -12.07
CA LEU A 499 3.04 -3.52 -11.77
C LEU A 499 2.49 -2.30 -12.51
N ILE A 500 2.00 -2.47 -13.75
CA ILE A 500 1.34 -1.39 -14.51
C ILE A 500 0.09 -0.90 -13.76
N GLY A 501 -0.68 -1.80 -13.16
CA GLY A 501 -1.82 -1.44 -12.32
C GLY A 501 -1.40 -0.76 -11.02
N ARG A 502 -0.37 -1.30 -10.36
CA ARG A 502 0.16 -0.79 -9.08
C ARG A 502 0.73 0.63 -9.19
N TYR A 503 1.38 0.93 -10.31
CA TYR A 503 2.05 2.22 -10.57
C TYR A 503 1.37 3.03 -11.67
N SER A 504 0.03 3.02 -11.69
CA SER A 504 -0.77 3.68 -12.74
C SER A 504 -0.46 5.16 -12.92
N GLU A 505 0.04 5.84 -11.89
CA GLU A 505 0.48 7.24 -11.94
C GLU A 505 1.77 7.45 -12.73
N ALA A 506 2.59 6.41 -12.87
CA ALA A 506 3.85 6.43 -13.64
C ALA A 506 3.66 5.96 -15.08
N VAL A 507 2.45 5.55 -15.46
CA VAL A 507 2.14 4.99 -16.79
C VAL A 507 1.73 6.09 -17.75
N VAL A 508 2.41 6.14 -18.89
CA VAL A 508 1.97 6.88 -20.07
C VAL A 508 1.39 5.90 -21.10
N GLU A 509 0.16 6.13 -21.48
CA GLU A 509 -0.50 5.38 -22.55
C GLU A 509 -0.18 6.01 -23.90
N VAL A 510 0.31 5.20 -24.84
CA VAL A 510 0.67 5.62 -26.19
C VAL A 510 -0.36 5.07 -27.17
N PRO A 511 -1.31 5.89 -27.64
CA PRO A 511 -2.31 5.44 -28.61
C PRO A 511 -1.66 5.05 -29.94
N LEU A 512 -1.95 3.84 -30.41
CA LEU A 512 -1.47 3.31 -31.69
C LEU A 512 -2.66 2.93 -32.57
N ALA A 513 -2.43 2.89 -33.87
CA ALA A 513 -3.38 2.38 -34.86
C ALA A 513 -3.07 0.90 -35.18
N GLY A 514 -4.04 0.19 -35.71
CA GLY A 514 -3.90 -1.22 -36.09
C GLY A 514 -4.04 -2.18 -34.93
N THR A 515 -3.54 -3.42 -35.07
CA THR A 515 -3.68 -4.51 -34.10
C THR A 515 -2.34 -5.00 -33.55
N ALA A 516 -1.23 -4.55 -34.10
CA ALA A 516 0.13 -5.06 -33.85
C ALA A 516 0.52 -5.19 -32.36
N ALA A 517 0.06 -4.26 -31.51
CA ALA A 517 0.37 -4.29 -30.08
C ALA A 517 -0.51 -5.26 -29.25
N LEU A 518 -1.56 -5.83 -29.85
CA LEU A 518 -2.49 -6.77 -29.19
C LEU A 518 -2.41 -8.18 -29.77
N THR A 519 -1.66 -8.37 -30.89
CA THR A 519 -1.64 -9.63 -31.63
C THR A 519 -0.38 -10.42 -31.30
N ASP A 520 -0.52 -11.46 -30.50
CA ASP A 520 0.47 -12.50 -30.25
C ASP A 520 0.10 -13.79 -31.00
N ILE A 521 1.10 -14.55 -31.42
CA ILE A 521 0.89 -15.81 -32.15
C ILE A 521 0.92 -16.96 -31.13
N ASP A 522 -0.26 -17.39 -30.68
CA ASP A 522 -0.40 -18.48 -29.72
C ASP A 522 -0.94 -19.79 -30.33
N THR A 523 -1.60 -19.72 -31.51
CA THR A 523 -2.21 -20.85 -32.17
C THR A 523 -1.81 -20.96 -33.65
N PRO A 524 -1.96 -22.13 -34.30
CA PRO A 524 -1.71 -22.29 -35.72
C PRO A 524 -2.58 -21.38 -36.60
N GLU A 525 -3.82 -21.12 -36.19
CA GLU A 525 -4.75 -20.25 -36.91
C GLU A 525 -4.27 -18.78 -36.87
N ALA A 526 -3.82 -18.30 -35.70
CA ALA A 526 -3.22 -16.97 -35.54
C ALA A 526 -1.96 -16.81 -36.42
N LEU A 527 -1.12 -17.85 -36.50
CA LEU A 527 0.04 -17.87 -37.38
C LEU A 527 -0.35 -17.74 -38.86
N GLN A 528 -1.39 -18.46 -39.32
CA GLN A 528 -1.85 -18.37 -40.69
C GLN A 528 -2.46 -16.99 -41.01
N ALA A 529 -3.21 -16.42 -40.09
CA ALA A 529 -3.78 -15.08 -40.28
C ALA A 529 -2.67 -14.01 -40.44
N VAL A 530 -1.67 -14.02 -39.54
CA VAL A 530 -0.54 -13.07 -39.61
C VAL A 530 0.34 -13.30 -40.85
N LYS A 531 0.51 -14.55 -41.30
CA LYS A 531 1.19 -14.86 -42.57
C LYS A 531 0.47 -14.21 -43.75
N ALA A 532 -0.84 -14.40 -43.84
CA ALA A 532 -1.64 -13.84 -44.95
C ALA A 532 -1.55 -12.30 -44.98
N GLU A 533 -1.49 -11.67 -43.80
CA GLU A 533 -1.36 -10.20 -43.71
C GLU A 533 0.03 -9.69 -44.10
N LEU A 534 1.09 -10.34 -43.61
CA LEU A 534 2.49 -9.90 -43.89
C LEU A 534 3.02 -10.32 -45.28
N GLU A 535 2.47 -11.37 -45.88
CA GLU A 535 2.86 -11.83 -47.23
C GLU A 535 1.96 -11.23 -48.32
N GLY A 536 0.79 -10.68 -47.95
CA GLY A 536 -0.14 -10.01 -48.87
C GLY A 536 0.09 -8.53 -49.05
N THR A 537 1.07 -7.96 -48.36
CA THR A 537 1.58 -6.60 -48.50
C THR A 537 2.92 -6.61 -49.23
#